data_a325b2ac581bc769e52f941d01fa695e
#
_entry.id   a325b2ac581bc769e52f941d01fa695e
#
_cell.length_a   1.000
_cell.length_b   1.000
_cell.length_c   1.000
_cell.angle_alpha   90.00
_cell.angle_beta   90.00
_cell.angle_gamma   90.00
#
_symmetry.space_group_name_H-M   'P 1'
#
loop_
_entity.id
_entity.type
_entity.pdbx_description
1 polymer ?
#
loop_
_entity_poly.entity_id
_entity_poly.type
_entity_poly.pdbx_seq_one_letter_code
_entity_poly.pdbx_strand_id
1 'polypeptide(L)'
;VIDWQGGTWTGTLGNGISYTPPRRQMAEILEDDPLIGIARGAAELNVRLGDGRLLQRRGLNRIGYFLPDANRFDPLNERLPQLNGYRNIVGACALAEPWVVLYTQNGACMLDTKADTLAAFKPAEIIGEYSDKYNCMLRDTKGNLWVGTQNGLFNAHTEETERVTGLANNCIRSLVMDAQGNIWAGTACGISRITPTVVNYGEDDGIPAISMMERAACLTDDGRLVFVHHSLAATVFRPEWLTDQARPQVPVLTLLQVNGHNEIYVQGAGLTLPYNKNHLTIRFSSLDYAHPSHTTYRYRLRGLEDEWHSADGTIGLAEADYKALPPGEYVFETQAASTSGEWSGPLTVQITIRPPFWLTWWAKALYTLLLCAFVAFLLTLYLKRKKAALVRENDSRVNQLFEMREEARHQFAASTNVDPKKIGLNPEEEVLVAKLLKAIEAHIADEDYGVEQLAIDVALSRTSLYVKLRNMLGISPADFIRNVRLKRAAQLLTVNPNLSINEVSIRVGFSTPRNFSTQFKKMFGVLPSEYRGAENHCPSAAMDATECLA
;
A
#
# COMPACT_ATOMS: atom_id res chain seq x y z
N VAL A 1 -27.13 -20.72 -40.40
CA VAL A 1 -26.83 -19.28 -40.35
C VAL A 1 -25.41 -19.09 -40.86
N ILE A 2 -25.19 -18.07 -41.68
CA ILE A 2 -23.83 -17.72 -42.14
C ILE A 2 -23.34 -16.59 -41.24
N ASP A 3 -22.15 -16.74 -40.71
CA ASP A 3 -21.49 -15.71 -39.88
C ASP A 3 -20.78 -14.66 -40.74
N TRP A 4 -20.17 -13.66 -40.07
CA TRP A 4 -19.49 -12.55 -40.74
C TRP A 4 -18.20 -12.99 -41.49
N GLN A 5 -17.66 -14.15 -41.17
CA GLN A 5 -16.50 -14.74 -41.86
C GLN A 5 -16.90 -15.60 -43.05
N GLY A 6 -18.21 -15.86 -43.23
CA GLY A 6 -18.75 -16.72 -44.26
C GLY A 6 -18.88 -18.19 -43.81
N GLY A 7 -18.61 -18.49 -42.57
CA GLY A 7 -18.80 -19.81 -41.97
C GLY A 7 -20.29 -20.15 -41.80
N THR A 8 -20.64 -21.41 -41.93
CA THR A 8 -22.01 -21.87 -41.83
C THR A 8 -22.29 -22.61 -40.55
N TRP A 9 -23.24 -22.09 -39.78
CA TRP A 9 -23.73 -22.70 -38.54
C TRP A 9 -25.00 -23.51 -38.82
N THR A 10 -24.97 -24.78 -38.51
CA THR A 10 -26.10 -25.71 -38.71
C THR A 10 -26.54 -26.26 -37.36
N GLY A 11 -27.76 -25.96 -36.95
CA GLY A 11 -28.40 -26.58 -35.79
C GLY A 11 -29.07 -27.90 -36.17
N THR A 12 -28.88 -28.94 -35.39
CA THR A 12 -29.51 -30.26 -35.60
C THR A 12 -30.44 -30.59 -34.44
N LEU A 13 -31.55 -31.27 -34.76
CA LEU A 13 -32.49 -31.78 -33.76
C LEU A 13 -31.82 -32.95 -32.98
N GLY A 14 -31.31 -32.66 -31.80
CA GLY A 14 -30.76 -33.68 -30.89
C GLY A 14 -29.25 -33.87 -30.94
N ASN A 15 -28.53 -33.40 -31.96
CA ASN A 15 -27.07 -33.57 -32.09
C ASN A 15 -26.26 -32.27 -31.88
N GLY A 16 -26.92 -31.19 -31.42
CA GLY A 16 -26.24 -29.92 -31.13
C GLY A 16 -26.08 -29.01 -32.37
N ILE A 17 -25.06 -28.18 -32.32
CA ILE A 17 -24.73 -27.19 -33.35
C ILE A 17 -23.42 -27.60 -34.01
N SER A 18 -23.40 -27.60 -35.34
CA SER A 18 -22.22 -27.84 -36.15
C SER A 18 -21.78 -26.55 -36.83
N TYR A 19 -20.49 -26.29 -36.86
CA TYR A 19 -19.86 -25.20 -37.56
C TYR A 19 -19.10 -25.72 -38.77
N THR A 20 -19.35 -25.15 -39.93
CA THR A 20 -18.59 -25.40 -41.15
C THR A 20 -17.86 -24.12 -41.51
N PRO A 21 -16.52 -24.08 -41.43
CA PRO A 21 -15.76 -22.89 -41.76
C PRO A 21 -15.97 -22.50 -43.24
N PRO A 22 -15.75 -21.21 -43.60
CA PRO A 22 -15.78 -20.79 -44.98
C PRO A 22 -14.72 -21.58 -45.76
N ARG A 23 -15.01 -21.85 -47.05
CA ARG A 23 -13.99 -22.48 -47.91
C ARG A 23 -12.78 -21.56 -48.01
N ARG A 24 -11.77 -21.82 -47.21
CA ARG A 24 -10.42 -21.25 -47.33
C ARG A 24 -9.53 -22.28 -48.01
N GLN A 25 -8.56 -21.79 -48.75
CA GLN A 25 -7.42 -22.61 -49.13
C GLN A 25 -6.62 -22.88 -47.86
N MET A 26 -6.75 -24.08 -47.37
CA MET A 26 -5.98 -24.59 -46.22
C MET A 26 -4.78 -25.38 -46.75
N ALA A 27 -3.94 -25.85 -45.86
CA ALA A 27 -2.91 -26.81 -46.22
C ALA A 27 -3.56 -28.09 -46.79
N GLU A 28 -2.98 -28.59 -47.85
CA GLU A 28 -3.39 -29.85 -48.49
C GLU A 28 -2.50 -30.99 -48.05
N ILE A 29 -3.08 -32.14 -47.79
CA ILE A 29 -2.34 -33.38 -47.51
C ILE A 29 -2.29 -34.19 -48.80
N LEU A 30 -1.09 -34.37 -49.32
CA LEU A 30 -0.84 -35.14 -50.51
C LEU A 30 -0.24 -36.49 -50.15
N GLU A 31 -0.78 -37.54 -50.78
CA GLU A 31 -0.26 -38.91 -50.71
C GLU A 31 0.21 -39.30 -52.13
N ASP A 32 1.33 -40.01 -52.19
CA ASP A 32 1.91 -40.50 -53.44
C ASP A 32 2.18 -39.42 -54.52
N ASP A 33 2.44 -38.18 -54.12
CA ASP A 33 2.75 -37.05 -55.01
C ASP A 33 4.22 -36.93 -55.32
N PRO A 34 4.65 -36.55 -56.55
CA PRO A 34 6.02 -36.31 -56.90
C PRO A 34 6.73 -35.28 -56.04
N LEU A 35 6.04 -34.30 -55.47
CA LEU A 35 6.56 -33.29 -54.55
C LEU A 35 7.18 -33.93 -53.30
N ILE A 36 6.63 -35.08 -52.85
CA ILE A 36 7.21 -35.85 -51.73
C ILE A 36 8.62 -36.31 -52.05
N GLY A 37 8.85 -36.78 -53.28
CA GLY A 37 10.16 -37.17 -53.77
C GLY A 37 11.17 -35.99 -53.79
N ILE A 38 10.70 -34.82 -54.23
CA ILE A 38 11.50 -33.59 -54.27
C ILE A 38 11.91 -33.17 -52.85
N ALA A 39 10.94 -33.08 -51.93
CA ALA A 39 11.21 -32.68 -50.54
C ALA A 39 12.04 -33.70 -49.79
N ARG A 40 11.90 -34.99 -50.07
CA ARG A 40 12.80 -36.05 -49.54
C ARG A 40 14.20 -35.98 -50.12
N GLY A 41 14.34 -35.60 -51.38
CA GLY A 41 15.65 -35.36 -52.01
C GLY A 41 16.41 -34.21 -51.33
N ALA A 42 15.67 -33.20 -50.82
CA ALA A 42 16.27 -32.13 -50.00
C ALA A 42 16.87 -32.63 -48.66
N ALA A 43 16.43 -33.80 -48.19
CA ALA A 43 16.99 -34.41 -46.98
C ALA A 43 18.38 -35.06 -47.21
N GLU A 44 18.75 -35.25 -48.42
CA GLU A 44 20.08 -35.80 -48.75
C GLU A 44 21.17 -34.73 -48.63
N LEU A 45 22.37 -35.15 -48.16
CA LEU A 45 23.49 -34.25 -48.10
C LEU A 45 24.00 -33.98 -49.52
N ASN A 46 23.66 -32.83 -50.07
CA ASN A 46 24.04 -32.38 -51.39
C ASN A 46 24.17 -30.85 -51.41
N VAL A 47 25.39 -30.34 -51.16
CA VAL A 47 25.65 -28.89 -51.09
C VAL A 47 26.51 -28.48 -52.29
N ARG A 48 25.99 -27.57 -53.10
CA ARG A 48 26.74 -26.95 -54.20
C ARG A 48 27.65 -25.87 -53.68
N LEU A 49 28.94 -25.97 -53.94
CA LEU A 49 29.97 -24.98 -53.63
C LEU A 49 30.08 -23.93 -54.75
N GLY A 50 30.61 -22.76 -54.44
CA GLY A 50 30.75 -21.67 -55.41
C GLY A 50 31.71 -22.00 -56.57
N ASP A 51 32.61 -22.95 -56.39
CA ASP A 51 33.52 -23.43 -57.43
C ASP A 51 32.92 -24.53 -58.32
N GLY A 52 31.61 -24.84 -58.16
CA GLY A 52 30.92 -25.83 -58.93
C GLY A 52 30.98 -27.26 -58.42
N ARG A 53 31.86 -27.56 -57.45
CA ARG A 53 31.89 -28.88 -56.80
C ARG A 53 30.61 -29.10 -56.01
N LEU A 54 30.21 -30.36 -55.84
CA LEU A 54 29.09 -30.76 -55.00
C LEU A 54 29.64 -31.54 -53.80
N LEU A 55 29.45 -31.02 -52.60
CA LEU A 55 29.72 -31.77 -51.37
C LEU A 55 28.61 -32.78 -51.16
N GLN A 56 28.92 -34.06 -51.20
CA GLN A 56 27.95 -35.15 -51.17
C GLN A 56 28.34 -36.23 -50.15
N ARG A 57 27.33 -36.92 -49.64
CA ARG A 57 27.48 -38.15 -48.89
C ARG A 57 27.16 -39.36 -49.79
N ARG A 58 28.05 -40.32 -49.82
CA ARG A 58 27.82 -41.61 -50.48
C ARG A 58 27.84 -42.74 -49.45
N GLY A 59 26.71 -43.41 -49.25
CA GLY A 59 26.57 -44.40 -48.18
C GLY A 59 26.55 -43.79 -46.77
N LEU A 60 26.82 -44.59 -45.75
CA LEU A 60 26.66 -44.17 -44.37
C LEU A 60 27.73 -43.18 -43.85
N ASN A 61 28.97 -43.27 -44.34
CA ASN A 61 30.08 -42.52 -43.75
C ASN A 61 31.07 -41.92 -44.74
N ARG A 62 30.81 -41.96 -46.05
CA ARG A 62 31.74 -41.40 -47.07
C ARG A 62 31.24 -40.03 -47.49
N ILE A 63 31.93 -38.99 -47.06
CA ILE A 63 31.76 -37.62 -47.53
C ILE A 63 32.87 -37.27 -48.51
N GLY A 64 32.51 -36.55 -49.54
CA GLY A 64 33.48 -36.10 -50.53
C GLY A 64 32.90 -35.10 -51.50
N TYR A 65 33.77 -34.61 -52.36
CA TYR A 65 33.38 -33.74 -53.45
C TYR A 65 33.04 -34.56 -54.69
N PHE A 66 31.88 -34.33 -55.26
CA PHE A 66 31.54 -34.78 -56.59
C PHE A 66 31.92 -33.64 -57.56
N LEU A 67 32.71 -33.97 -58.56
CA LEU A 67 33.14 -33.08 -59.63
C LEU A 67 32.28 -33.38 -60.87
N PRO A 68 31.28 -32.52 -61.17
CA PRO A 68 30.34 -32.80 -62.29
C PRO A 68 31.04 -32.94 -63.63
N ASP A 69 32.03 -32.08 -63.93
CA ASP A 69 32.74 -32.05 -65.20
C ASP A 69 33.58 -33.31 -65.44
N ALA A 70 34.08 -33.89 -64.35
CA ALA A 70 34.88 -35.12 -64.42
C ALA A 70 34.06 -36.37 -64.09
N ASN A 71 32.81 -36.26 -63.74
CA ASN A 71 31.91 -37.32 -63.24
C ASN A 71 32.61 -38.20 -62.17
N ARG A 72 33.42 -37.58 -61.29
CA ARG A 72 34.21 -38.24 -60.29
C ARG A 72 33.86 -37.82 -58.86
N PHE A 73 33.84 -38.79 -57.99
CA PHE A 73 33.73 -38.58 -56.56
C PHE A 73 35.10 -38.63 -55.90
N ASP A 74 35.44 -37.58 -55.14
CA ASP A 74 36.67 -37.42 -54.43
C ASP A 74 36.44 -37.49 -52.93
N PRO A 75 36.80 -38.59 -52.25
CA PRO A 75 36.42 -38.78 -50.84
C PRO A 75 37.30 -37.94 -49.91
N LEU A 76 36.67 -37.09 -49.09
CA LEU A 76 37.31 -36.26 -48.06
C LEU A 76 37.80 -37.08 -46.86
N ASN A 77 37.16 -38.18 -46.55
CA ASN A 77 37.56 -39.02 -45.40
C ASN A 77 39.00 -39.56 -45.48
N GLU A 78 39.52 -39.70 -46.68
CA GLU A 78 40.90 -40.13 -46.90
C GLU A 78 41.88 -39.00 -46.59
N ARG A 79 41.49 -37.74 -46.87
CA ARG A 79 42.32 -36.55 -46.64
C ARG A 79 42.13 -35.99 -45.25
N LEU A 80 40.94 -36.16 -44.66
CA LEU A 80 40.57 -35.70 -43.35
C LEU A 80 40.14 -36.88 -42.47
N PRO A 81 41.09 -37.64 -41.89
CA PRO A 81 40.74 -38.80 -41.05
C PRO A 81 39.91 -38.43 -39.82
N GLN A 82 39.98 -37.17 -39.39
CA GLN A 82 39.19 -36.62 -38.29
C GLN A 82 37.67 -36.69 -38.55
N LEU A 83 37.23 -36.68 -39.84
CA LEU A 83 35.83 -36.88 -40.22
C LEU A 83 35.28 -38.26 -39.80
N ASN A 84 36.14 -39.24 -39.60
CA ASN A 84 35.74 -40.55 -39.12
C ASN A 84 35.30 -40.56 -37.66
N GLY A 85 35.67 -39.52 -36.89
CA GLY A 85 35.19 -39.29 -35.54
C GLY A 85 33.72 -38.79 -35.53
N TYR A 86 33.28 -38.15 -36.60
CA TYR A 86 31.91 -37.71 -36.78
C TYR A 86 31.07 -38.80 -37.49
N ARG A 87 30.66 -39.80 -36.74
CA ARG A 87 29.85 -40.91 -37.28
C ARG A 87 28.48 -40.39 -37.76
N ASN A 88 28.02 -40.86 -38.91
CA ASN A 88 26.69 -40.54 -39.44
C ASN A 88 26.50 -39.02 -39.68
N ILE A 89 27.32 -38.41 -40.50
CA ILE A 89 27.06 -37.04 -40.94
C ILE A 89 25.72 -37.01 -41.71
N VAL A 90 24.71 -36.39 -41.13
CA VAL A 90 23.35 -36.42 -41.62
C VAL A 90 23.02 -35.26 -42.54
N GLY A 91 23.75 -34.16 -42.42
CA GLY A 91 23.53 -33.00 -43.28
C GLY A 91 24.70 -32.04 -43.29
N ALA A 92 24.60 -31.06 -44.19
CA ALA A 92 25.54 -29.97 -44.30
C ALA A 92 24.81 -28.67 -44.62
N CYS A 93 25.33 -27.55 -44.15
CA CYS A 93 24.81 -26.22 -44.44
C CYS A 93 25.92 -25.29 -44.89
N ALA A 94 25.82 -24.73 -46.10
CA ALA A 94 26.80 -23.78 -46.60
C ALA A 94 26.67 -22.43 -45.84
N LEU A 95 27.80 -21.96 -45.35
CA LEU A 95 27.95 -20.61 -44.80
C LEU A 95 28.53 -19.65 -45.85
N ALA A 96 29.17 -18.57 -45.42
CA ALA A 96 29.98 -17.77 -46.29
C ALA A 96 31.23 -18.58 -46.69
N GLU A 97 31.58 -18.59 -47.99
CA GLU A 97 32.78 -19.29 -48.44
C GLU A 97 34.03 -18.89 -47.64
N PRO A 98 34.88 -19.83 -47.34
CA PRO A 98 34.92 -21.24 -47.77
C PRO A 98 34.23 -22.25 -46.84
N TRP A 99 33.39 -21.81 -45.91
CA TRP A 99 32.91 -22.59 -44.79
C TRP A 99 31.60 -23.34 -45.06
N VAL A 100 31.58 -24.60 -44.66
CA VAL A 100 30.39 -25.45 -44.61
C VAL A 100 30.27 -26.08 -43.22
N VAL A 101 29.11 -26.01 -42.57
CA VAL A 101 28.84 -26.76 -41.34
C VAL A 101 28.43 -28.16 -41.71
N LEU A 102 29.16 -29.15 -41.22
CA LEU A 102 28.75 -30.56 -41.25
C LEU A 102 28.18 -30.94 -39.90
N TYR A 103 27.02 -31.56 -39.88
CA TYR A 103 26.38 -31.96 -38.62
C TYR A 103 25.94 -33.43 -38.62
N THR A 104 26.02 -33.99 -37.46
CA THR A 104 25.63 -35.36 -37.15
C THR A 104 24.50 -35.35 -36.12
N GLN A 105 23.98 -36.51 -35.75
CA GLN A 105 23.08 -36.59 -34.61
C GLN A 105 23.73 -36.22 -33.26
N ASN A 106 25.03 -36.24 -33.15
CA ASN A 106 25.76 -36.08 -31.88
C ASN A 106 26.85 -34.99 -31.93
N GLY A 107 26.76 -34.04 -32.85
CA GLY A 107 27.71 -32.94 -32.94
C GLY A 107 27.76 -32.29 -34.31
N ALA A 108 28.49 -31.20 -34.41
CA ALA A 108 28.71 -30.47 -35.64
C ALA A 108 30.17 -29.95 -35.72
N CYS A 109 30.69 -29.80 -36.93
CA CYS A 109 31.99 -29.20 -37.19
C CYS A 109 31.93 -28.30 -38.43
N MET A 110 32.88 -27.40 -38.55
CA MET A 110 33.03 -26.55 -39.72
C MET A 110 34.12 -27.12 -40.65
N LEU A 111 33.80 -27.24 -41.93
CA LEU A 111 34.72 -27.64 -43.00
C LEU A 111 35.10 -26.41 -43.80
N ASP A 112 36.42 -26.12 -43.88
CA ASP A 112 36.96 -25.22 -44.89
C ASP A 112 37.12 -26.00 -46.21
N THR A 113 36.34 -25.66 -47.22
CA THR A 113 36.29 -26.36 -48.50
C THR A 113 37.45 -26.00 -49.45
N LYS A 114 38.21 -24.95 -49.12
CA LYS A 114 39.42 -24.53 -49.86
C LYS A 114 40.68 -25.11 -49.26
N ALA A 115 40.80 -25.05 -47.93
CA ALA A 115 41.96 -25.58 -47.22
C ALA A 115 41.85 -27.07 -46.87
N ASP A 116 40.67 -27.67 -47.03
CA ASP A 116 40.36 -29.04 -46.59
C ASP A 116 40.78 -29.24 -45.11
N THR A 117 40.29 -28.36 -44.24
CA THR A 117 40.55 -28.42 -42.79
C THR A 117 39.24 -28.37 -42.00
N LEU A 118 39.27 -28.92 -40.77
CA LEU A 118 38.14 -28.89 -39.85
C LEU A 118 38.37 -27.88 -38.72
N ALA A 119 37.32 -27.15 -38.38
CA ALA A 119 37.28 -26.24 -37.25
C ALA A 119 36.11 -26.57 -36.33
N ALA A 120 36.19 -26.15 -35.07
CA ALA A 120 35.11 -26.33 -34.12
C ALA A 120 33.92 -25.44 -34.48
N PHE A 121 32.72 -25.99 -34.31
CA PHE A 121 31.47 -25.24 -34.44
C PHE A 121 31.13 -24.62 -33.08
N LYS A 122 31.49 -23.35 -32.87
CA LYS A 122 31.35 -22.65 -31.59
C LYS A 122 29.90 -22.66 -31.02
N PRO A 123 28.83 -22.48 -31.82
CA PRO A 123 27.47 -22.56 -31.30
C PRO A 123 27.14 -23.89 -30.63
N ALA A 124 27.91 -24.96 -30.88
CA ALA A 124 27.70 -26.25 -30.23
C ALA A 124 27.84 -26.21 -28.70
N GLU A 125 28.61 -25.27 -28.16
CA GLU A 125 28.79 -25.12 -26.72
C GLU A 125 27.44 -24.71 -26.05
N ILE A 126 26.74 -23.72 -26.61
CA ILE A 126 25.46 -23.25 -26.11
C ILE A 126 24.31 -24.22 -26.44
N ILE A 127 24.28 -24.72 -27.68
CA ILE A 127 23.25 -25.67 -28.13
C ILE A 127 23.34 -26.97 -27.31
N GLY A 128 24.57 -27.42 -26.98
CA GLY A 128 24.83 -28.63 -26.22
C GLY A 128 24.20 -28.64 -24.81
N GLU A 129 23.97 -27.48 -24.21
CA GLU A 129 23.25 -27.38 -22.95
C GLU A 129 21.79 -27.86 -23.05
N TYR A 130 21.20 -27.79 -24.24
CA TYR A 130 19.79 -28.13 -24.50
C TYR A 130 19.66 -29.44 -25.28
N SER A 131 20.50 -29.70 -26.23
CA SER A 131 20.43 -30.88 -27.09
C SER A 131 21.78 -31.21 -27.76
N ASP A 132 22.12 -32.47 -27.77
CA ASP A 132 23.24 -33.03 -28.52
C ASP A 132 22.89 -33.50 -29.95
N LYS A 133 21.57 -33.48 -30.28
CA LYS A 133 21.07 -34.00 -31.56
C LYS A 133 20.64 -32.88 -32.50
N TYR A 134 21.39 -32.77 -33.59
CA TYR A 134 21.14 -31.83 -34.68
C TYR A 134 20.29 -32.50 -35.75
N ASN A 135 19.09 -31.99 -35.99
CA ASN A 135 18.15 -32.57 -36.97
C ASN A 135 18.23 -31.87 -38.33
N CYS A 136 18.34 -30.53 -38.34
CA CYS A 136 18.36 -29.74 -39.55
C CYS A 136 19.11 -28.40 -39.34
N MET A 137 19.64 -27.82 -40.41
CA MET A 137 20.20 -26.48 -40.39
C MET A 137 19.78 -25.74 -41.67
N LEU A 138 19.63 -24.44 -41.54
CA LEU A 138 19.25 -23.54 -42.63
C LEU A 138 19.99 -22.21 -42.48
N ARG A 139 20.57 -21.70 -43.57
CA ARG A 139 21.07 -20.33 -43.61
C ARG A 139 20.04 -19.42 -44.27
N ASP A 140 19.68 -18.34 -43.62
CA ASP A 140 18.77 -17.36 -44.18
C ASP A 140 19.48 -16.36 -45.12
N THR A 141 18.69 -15.52 -45.79
CA THR A 141 19.20 -14.50 -46.72
C THR A 141 19.99 -13.38 -46.02
N LYS A 142 19.83 -13.23 -44.70
CA LYS A 142 20.59 -12.27 -43.89
C LYS A 142 21.91 -12.83 -43.39
N GLY A 143 22.15 -14.13 -43.63
CA GLY A 143 23.35 -14.83 -43.22
C GLY A 143 23.28 -15.51 -41.87
N ASN A 144 22.14 -15.47 -41.16
CA ASN A 144 21.96 -16.17 -39.90
C ASN A 144 21.86 -17.68 -40.13
N LEU A 145 22.43 -18.44 -39.23
CA LEU A 145 22.35 -19.90 -39.25
C LEU A 145 21.27 -20.35 -38.25
N TRP A 146 20.23 -20.97 -38.78
CA TRP A 146 19.17 -21.57 -37.99
C TRP A 146 19.47 -23.05 -37.75
N VAL A 147 19.46 -23.46 -36.49
CA VAL A 147 19.83 -24.81 -36.07
C VAL A 147 18.65 -25.46 -35.37
N GLY A 148 18.05 -26.43 -36.03
CA GLY A 148 16.95 -27.26 -35.48
C GLY A 148 17.49 -28.50 -34.80
N THR A 149 17.13 -28.70 -33.55
CA THR A 149 17.56 -29.82 -32.72
C THR A 149 16.37 -30.63 -32.21
N GLN A 150 16.63 -31.68 -31.45
CA GLN A 150 15.58 -32.44 -30.79
C GLN A 150 14.91 -31.65 -29.65
N ASN A 151 15.54 -30.59 -29.12
CA ASN A 151 15.04 -29.84 -27.99
C ASN A 151 15.14 -28.32 -28.16
N GLY A 152 14.93 -27.82 -29.35
CA GLY A 152 14.85 -26.39 -29.63
C GLY A 152 15.26 -25.99 -31.01
N LEU A 153 14.88 -24.79 -31.39
CA LEU A 153 15.39 -24.04 -32.52
C LEU A 153 16.32 -22.94 -32.02
N PHE A 154 17.45 -22.81 -32.64
CA PHE A 154 18.46 -21.82 -32.30
C PHE A 154 18.78 -20.94 -33.50
N ASN A 155 18.90 -19.65 -33.27
CA ASN A 155 19.49 -18.71 -34.21
C ASN A 155 20.95 -18.46 -33.81
N ALA A 156 21.86 -19.02 -34.60
CA ALA A 156 23.27 -18.90 -34.35
C ALA A 156 23.85 -17.73 -35.17
N HIS A 157 23.92 -16.55 -34.57
CA HIS A 157 24.69 -15.42 -35.06
C HIS A 157 26.19 -15.67 -34.82
N THR A 158 27.02 -14.94 -35.53
CA THR A 158 28.50 -15.14 -35.49
C THR A 158 29.13 -15.04 -34.10
N GLU A 159 28.47 -14.38 -33.14
CA GLU A 159 28.94 -14.21 -31.76
C GLU A 159 27.92 -14.58 -30.69
N GLU A 160 26.65 -14.69 -31.04
CA GLU A 160 25.54 -14.97 -30.09
C GLU A 160 24.64 -16.08 -30.64
N THR A 161 24.25 -17.00 -29.76
CA THR A 161 23.30 -18.06 -30.10
C THR A 161 22.06 -17.89 -29.23
N GLU A 162 20.92 -17.61 -29.86
CA GLU A 162 19.66 -17.41 -29.18
C GLU A 162 18.72 -18.60 -29.41
N ARG A 163 18.05 -19.04 -28.33
CA ARG A 163 17.00 -20.05 -28.42
C ARG A 163 15.64 -19.42 -28.71
N VAL A 164 14.96 -19.94 -29.72
CA VAL A 164 13.58 -19.54 -30.07
C VAL A 164 12.61 -20.22 -29.09
N THR A 165 11.71 -19.44 -28.53
CA THR A 165 10.64 -19.92 -27.61
C THR A 165 9.27 -19.82 -28.26
N GLY A 166 8.29 -20.53 -27.69
CA GLY A 166 6.90 -20.46 -28.17
C GLY A 166 6.59 -21.30 -29.41
N LEU A 167 7.44 -22.26 -29.79
CA LEU A 167 7.22 -23.16 -30.93
C LEU A 167 6.10 -24.17 -30.64
N ALA A 168 5.43 -24.67 -31.69
CA ALA A 168 4.41 -25.72 -31.59
C ALA A 168 4.94 -26.98 -30.88
N ASN A 169 6.19 -27.32 -31.17
CA ASN A 169 6.93 -28.36 -30.46
C ASN A 169 8.43 -28.06 -30.52
N ASN A 170 9.15 -28.36 -29.43
CA ASN A 170 10.59 -28.10 -29.36
C ASN A 170 11.44 -29.09 -30.21
N CYS A 171 10.91 -30.22 -30.61
CA CYS A 171 11.61 -31.14 -31.49
C CYS A 171 11.49 -30.69 -32.95
N ILE A 172 12.49 -29.97 -33.42
CA ILE A 172 12.51 -29.45 -34.79
C ILE A 172 13.03 -30.52 -35.73
N ARG A 173 12.27 -30.78 -36.77
CA ARG A 173 12.54 -31.84 -37.75
C ARG A 173 13.11 -31.33 -39.06
N SER A 174 12.49 -30.27 -39.59
CA SER A 174 12.84 -29.67 -40.87
C SER A 174 12.74 -28.16 -40.81
N LEU A 175 13.55 -27.49 -41.63
CA LEU A 175 13.53 -26.03 -41.78
C LEU A 175 13.48 -25.69 -43.27
N VAL A 176 12.70 -24.70 -43.60
CA VAL A 176 12.60 -24.13 -44.92
C VAL A 176 12.33 -22.63 -44.85
N MET A 177 12.83 -21.86 -45.80
CA MET A 177 12.61 -20.43 -45.92
C MET A 177 11.65 -20.16 -47.07
N ASP A 178 10.65 -19.33 -46.85
CA ASP A 178 9.76 -18.88 -47.91
C ASP A 178 10.40 -17.77 -48.77
N ALA A 179 9.71 -17.39 -49.83
CA ALA A 179 10.16 -16.34 -50.75
C ALA A 179 10.24 -14.94 -50.09
N GLN A 180 9.56 -14.73 -48.99
CA GLN A 180 9.59 -13.49 -48.20
C GLN A 180 10.70 -13.49 -47.17
N GLY A 181 11.43 -14.61 -47.00
CA GLY A 181 12.50 -14.76 -46.03
C GLY A 181 12.05 -15.17 -44.63
N ASN A 182 10.80 -15.58 -44.44
CA ASN A 182 10.34 -16.15 -43.18
C ASN A 182 10.83 -17.59 -43.04
N ILE A 183 11.21 -17.97 -41.81
CA ILE A 183 11.65 -19.33 -41.51
C ILE A 183 10.41 -20.15 -41.08
N TRP A 184 10.29 -21.32 -41.66
CA TRP A 184 9.26 -22.29 -41.33
C TRP A 184 9.91 -23.56 -40.75
N ALA A 185 9.46 -23.93 -39.56
CA ALA A 185 9.97 -25.09 -38.85
C ALA A 185 8.92 -26.19 -38.79
N GLY A 186 9.18 -27.30 -39.44
CA GLY A 186 8.41 -28.54 -39.29
C GLY A 186 8.86 -29.20 -37.99
N THR A 187 7.90 -29.48 -37.09
CA THR A 187 8.16 -30.01 -35.77
C THR A 187 7.66 -31.45 -35.60
N ALA A 188 7.82 -32.01 -34.40
CA ALA A 188 7.21 -33.30 -34.08
C ALA A 188 5.67 -33.22 -33.97
N CYS A 189 5.09 -31.99 -33.91
CA CYS A 189 3.65 -31.79 -33.83
C CYS A 189 3.32 -30.42 -34.43
N GLY A 190 2.88 -30.37 -35.69
CA GLY A 190 2.58 -29.13 -36.39
C GLY A 190 3.77 -28.38 -36.98
N ILE A 191 3.55 -27.17 -37.46
CA ILE A 191 4.49 -26.31 -38.13
C ILE A 191 4.52 -24.95 -37.44
N SER A 192 5.71 -24.37 -37.24
CA SER A 192 5.89 -23.01 -36.70
C SER A 192 6.50 -22.10 -37.77
N ARG A 193 5.95 -20.91 -37.94
CA ARG A 193 6.56 -19.81 -38.71
C ARG A 193 7.30 -18.89 -37.76
N ILE A 194 8.53 -18.59 -38.09
CA ILE A 194 9.38 -17.68 -37.34
C ILE A 194 9.55 -16.41 -38.16
N THR A 195 8.91 -15.37 -37.66
CA THR A 195 9.07 -13.98 -38.07
C THR A 195 9.58 -13.21 -36.85
N PRO A 196 9.42 -11.91 -36.70
CA PRO A 196 9.66 -11.29 -35.40
C PRO A 196 8.88 -11.97 -34.25
N THR A 197 7.72 -12.55 -34.57
CA THR A 197 6.92 -13.38 -33.64
C THR A 197 6.84 -14.82 -34.15
N VAL A 198 6.71 -15.79 -33.22
CA VAL A 198 6.47 -17.19 -33.55
C VAL A 198 4.96 -17.42 -33.69
N VAL A 199 4.57 -18.03 -34.79
CA VAL A 199 3.17 -18.41 -35.05
C VAL A 199 3.11 -19.92 -35.31
N ASN A 200 2.22 -20.61 -34.62
CA ASN A 200 2.07 -22.06 -34.70
C ASN A 200 0.82 -22.42 -35.53
N TYR A 201 0.96 -23.38 -36.40
CA TYR A 201 -0.11 -23.89 -37.27
C TYR A 201 -0.33 -25.35 -36.95
N GLY A 202 -1.60 -25.75 -36.82
CA GLY A 202 -2.02 -27.09 -36.42
C GLY A 202 -3.26 -27.58 -37.18
N GLU A 203 -4.06 -28.43 -36.52
CA GLU A 203 -5.24 -29.07 -37.14
C GLU A 203 -6.29 -28.06 -37.62
N ASP A 204 -6.45 -26.96 -36.90
CA ASP A 204 -7.37 -25.87 -37.29
C ASP A 204 -6.98 -25.19 -38.62
N ASP A 205 -5.69 -25.32 -39.00
CA ASP A 205 -5.13 -24.77 -40.22
C ASP A 205 -5.00 -25.86 -41.33
N GLY A 206 -5.53 -27.06 -41.11
CA GLY A 206 -5.37 -28.20 -41.98
C GLY A 206 -4.00 -28.87 -41.90
N ILE A 207 -3.19 -28.54 -40.87
CA ILE A 207 -1.89 -29.15 -40.65
C ILE A 207 -2.02 -30.22 -39.57
N PRO A 208 -1.82 -31.49 -39.92
CA PRO A 208 -2.03 -32.58 -38.98
C PRO A 208 -1.00 -32.52 -37.84
N ALA A 209 -1.43 -32.92 -36.63
CA ALA A 209 -0.55 -33.07 -35.47
C ALA A 209 0.34 -34.32 -35.59
N ILE A 210 1.00 -34.47 -36.70
CA ILE A 210 1.86 -35.60 -37.04
C ILE A 210 3.32 -35.12 -37.11
N SER A 211 4.25 -35.98 -36.70
CA SER A 211 5.70 -35.68 -36.76
C SER A 211 6.16 -35.53 -38.20
N MET A 212 6.81 -34.41 -38.49
CA MET A 212 7.47 -34.17 -39.77
C MET A 212 8.71 -35.04 -39.88
N MET A 213 9.14 -35.33 -41.10
CA MET A 213 10.37 -36.06 -41.41
C MET A 213 11.57 -35.11 -41.33
N GLU A 214 12.70 -35.60 -40.81
CA GLU A 214 13.90 -34.77 -40.70
C GLU A 214 14.41 -34.30 -42.09
N ARG A 215 14.71 -33.01 -42.20
CA ARG A 215 15.24 -32.32 -43.38
C ARG A 215 14.36 -32.41 -44.64
N ALA A 216 13.19 -33.03 -44.56
CA ALA A 216 12.30 -33.23 -45.69
C ALA A 216 11.31 -32.09 -45.82
N ALA A 217 11.81 -30.89 -46.11
CA ALA A 217 11.00 -29.74 -46.45
C ALA A 217 11.67 -28.96 -47.57
N CYS A 218 10.85 -28.41 -48.46
CA CYS A 218 11.35 -27.56 -49.54
C CYS A 218 10.33 -26.47 -49.93
N LEU A 219 10.87 -25.41 -50.55
CA LEU A 219 10.09 -24.41 -51.29
C LEU A 219 10.12 -24.83 -52.77
N THR A 220 8.95 -24.94 -53.38
CA THR A 220 8.83 -25.25 -54.80
C THR A 220 8.93 -24.00 -55.66
N ASP A 221 9.21 -24.15 -56.94
CA ASP A 221 9.35 -23.04 -57.92
C ASP A 221 8.05 -22.22 -58.03
N ASP A 222 6.92 -22.82 -57.80
CA ASP A 222 5.61 -22.15 -57.81
C ASP A 222 5.23 -21.53 -56.44
N GLY A 223 6.15 -21.50 -55.49
CA GLY A 223 6.02 -20.82 -54.20
C GLY A 223 5.25 -21.60 -53.14
N ARG A 224 5.06 -22.91 -53.30
CA ARG A 224 4.47 -23.77 -52.27
C ARG A 224 5.57 -24.28 -51.31
N LEU A 225 5.21 -24.38 -50.06
CA LEU A 225 5.98 -25.07 -49.03
C LEU A 225 5.49 -26.52 -48.93
N VAL A 226 6.43 -27.44 -48.88
CA VAL A 226 6.19 -28.89 -48.78
C VAL A 226 6.87 -29.41 -47.55
N PHE A 227 6.12 -30.05 -46.63
CA PHE A 227 6.64 -30.74 -45.46
C PHE A 227 6.24 -32.21 -45.52
N VAL A 228 7.22 -33.10 -45.57
CA VAL A 228 6.94 -34.55 -45.59
C VAL A 228 6.76 -35.08 -44.18
N HIS A 229 5.81 -35.96 -44.02
CA HIS A 229 5.54 -36.64 -42.75
C HIS A 229 6.28 -37.97 -42.66
N HIS A 230 6.42 -38.50 -41.45
CA HIS A 230 6.91 -39.87 -41.27
C HIS A 230 5.99 -40.93 -41.89
N SER A 231 4.73 -40.62 -42.08
CA SER A 231 3.75 -41.46 -42.79
C SER A 231 3.93 -41.48 -44.33
N LEU A 232 4.89 -40.76 -44.88
CA LEU A 232 5.16 -40.57 -46.29
C LEU A 232 4.13 -39.75 -47.06
N ALA A 233 3.17 -39.13 -46.38
CA ALA A 233 2.33 -38.07 -46.91
C ALA A 233 3.07 -36.72 -46.78
N ALA A 234 2.59 -35.68 -47.45
CA ALA A 234 3.13 -34.33 -47.34
C ALA A 234 2.04 -33.30 -47.06
N THR A 235 2.32 -32.36 -46.18
CA THR A 235 1.55 -31.12 -46.06
C THR A 235 2.09 -30.10 -47.06
N VAL A 236 1.22 -29.60 -47.93
CA VAL A 236 1.56 -28.64 -48.98
C VAL A 236 0.66 -27.41 -48.86
N PHE A 237 1.26 -26.25 -48.83
CA PHE A 237 0.52 -24.99 -48.78
C PHE A 237 1.32 -23.83 -49.36
N ARG A 238 0.65 -22.75 -49.74
CA ARG A 238 1.30 -21.46 -49.98
C ARG A 238 1.33 -20.68 -48.67
N PRO A 239 2.43 -19.99 -48.30
CA PRO A 239 2.49 -19.16 -47.11
C PRO A 239 1.30 -18.21 -46.99
N GLU A 240 0.85 -17.63 -48.07
CA GLU A 240 -0.27 -16.67 -48.13
C GLU A 240 -1.58 -17.31 -47.64
N TRP A 241 -1.80 -18.61 -47.87
CA TRP A 241 -3.03 -19.29 -47.44
C TRP A 241 -3.21 -19.31 -45.92
N LEU A 242 -2.08 -19.33 -45.19
CA LEU A 242 -2.06 -19.36 -43.73
C LEU A 242 -1.84 -17.99 -43.11
N THR A 243 -1.27 -17.04 -43.86
CA THR A 243 -0.88 -15.72 -43.34
C THR A 243 -1.83 -14.60 -43.74
N ASP A 244 -2.66 -14.81 -44.79
CA ASP A 244 -3.66 -13.83 -45.22
C ASP A 244 -4.89 -13.89 -44.29
N GLN A 245 -4.76 -13.30 -43.15
CA GLN A 245 -5.83 -13.24 -42.16
C GLN A 245 -6.53 -11.90 -42.20
N ALA A 246 -7.86 -11.97 -42.10
CA ALA A 246 -8.71 -10.79 -41.95
C ALA A 246 -8.23 -9.96 -40.73
N ARG A 247 -8.33 -8.63 -40.82
CA ARG A 247 -8.01 -7.73 -39.70
C ARG A 247 -8.77 -8.20 -38.47
N PRO A 248 -8.10 -8.21 -37.29
CA PRO A 248 -8.75 -8.66 -36.09
C PRO A 248 -9.96 -7.77 -35.79
N GLN A 249 -11.08 -8.40 -35.50
CA GLN A 249 -12.31 -7.69 -35.15
C GLN A 249 -12.17 -7.13 -33.71
N VAL A 250 -12.86 -6.02 -33.49
CA VAL A 250 -12.96 -5.45 -32.14
C VAL A 250 -13.63 -6.49 -31.23
N PRO A 251 -13.03 -6.83 -30.09
CA PRO A 251 -13.64 -7.78 -29.18
C PRO A 251 -15.04 -7.35 -28.74
N VAL A 252 -15.88 -8.33 -28.44
CA VAL A 252 -17.20 -8.12 -27.84
C VAL A 252 -17.21 -8.77 -26.46
N LEU A 253 -17.97 -8.21 -25.52
CA LEU A 253 -18.21 -8.87 -24.25
C LEU A 253 -19.13 -10.08 -24.47
N THR A 254 -18.67 -11.25 -24.04
CA THR A 254 -19.44 -12.49 -24.10
C THR A 254 -20.12 -12.81 -22.78
N LEU A 255 -19.50 -12.41 -21.66
CA LEU A 255 -20.05 -12.61 -20.32
C LEU A 255 -19.54 -11.52 -19.38
N LEU A 256 -20.43 -10.99 -18.56
CA LEU A 256 -20.12 -10.15 -17.42
C LEU A 256 -20.68 -10.78 -16.14
N GLN A 257 -19.81 -11.06 -15.19
CA GLN A 257 -20.21 -11.52 -13.86
C GLN A 257 -19.86 -10.49 -12.80
N VAL A 258 -20.78 -10.28 -11.88
CA VAL A 258 -20.61 -9.40 -10.73
C VAL A 258 -20.83 -10.24 -9.48
N ASN A 259 -19.79 -10.38 -8.66
CA ASN A 259 -19.78 -11.27 -7.47
C ASN A 259 -20.24 -12.71 -7.82
N GLY A 260 -19.84 -13.23 -8.99
CA GLY A 260 -20.19 -14.57 -9.45
C GLY A 260 -21.60 -14.72 -10.05
N HIS A 261 -22.38 -13.62 -10.14
CA HIS A 261 -23.70 -13.63 -10.77
C HIS A 261 -23.62 -12.99 -12.16
N ASN A 262 -24.28 -13.61 -13.14
CA ASN A 262 -24.34 -13.07 -14.49
C ASN A 262 -25.18 -11.80 -14.52
N GLU A 263 -24.61 -10.73 -15.04
CA GLU A 263 -25.30 -9.46 -15.28
C GLU A 263 -25.47 -9.26 -16.78
N ILE A 264 -26.60 -8.70 -17.19
CA ILE A 264 -26.84 -8.39 -18.60
C ILE A 264 -26.16 -7.05 -18.92
N TYR A 265 -25.17 -7.09 -19.79
CA TYR A 265 -24.51 -5.89 -20.29
C TYR A 265 -25.07 -5.50 -21.66
N VAL A 266 -25.47 -4.25 -21.78
CA VAL A 266 -25.85 -3.65 -23.06
C VAL A 266 -24.64 -2.87 -23.58
N GLN A 267 -24.20 -3.21 -24.78
CA GLN A 267 -23.01 -2.59 -25.37
C GLN A 267 -23.19 -1.06 -25.50
N GLY A 268 -22.20 -0.32 -25.02
CA GLY A 268 -22.23 1.15 -24.98
C GLY A 268 -22.90 1.74 -23.73
N ALA A 269 -23.51 0.95 -22.86
CA ALA A 269 -24.03 1.42 -21.58
C ALA A 269 -22.93 1.39 -20.51
N GLY A 270 -22.87 2.43 -19.67
CA GLY A 270 -21.99 2.42 -18.50
C GLY A 270 -22.53 1.48 -17.40
N LEU A 271 -21.66 0.71 -16.79
CA LEU A 271 -21.98 -0.18 -15.67
C LEU A 271 -21.80 0.57 -14.35
N THR A 272 -22.90 0.75 -13.59
CA THR A 272 -22.83 1.39 -12.27
C THR A 272 -23.16 0.38 -11.18
N LEU A 273 -22.22 0.13 -10.29
CA LEU A 273 -22.32 -0.88 -9.22
C LEU A 273 -22.21 -0.25 -7.84
N PRO A 274 -22.90 -0.77 -6.83
CA PRO A 274 -22.67 -0.40 -5.44
C PRO A 274 -21.33 -0.98 -4.93
N TYR A 275 -20.78 -0.39 -3.88
CA TYR A 275 -19.47 -0.74 -3.29
C TYR A 275 -19.32 -2.22 -2.90
N ASN A 276 -20.42 -2.91 -2.59
CA ASN A 276 -20.45 -4.33 -2.20
C ASN A 276 -20.52 -5.29 -3.39
N LYS A 277 -20.66 -4.77 -4.61
CA LYS A 277 -20.62 -5.50 -5.86
C LYS A 277 -19.35 -5.11 -6.63
N ASN A 278 -18.20 -5.50 -6.12
CA ASN A 278 -16.89 -5.03 -6.58
C ASN A 278 -15.93 -6.14 -7.06
N HIS A 279 -16.44 -7.34 -7.24
CA HIS A 279 -15.73 -8.43 -7.92
C HIS A 279 -16.33 -8.60 -9.31
N LEU A 280 -15.51 -8.35 -10.33
CA LEU A 280 -15.90 -8.35 -11.74
C LEU A 280 -15.11 -9.40 -12.50
N THR A 281 -15.80 -10.32 -13.14
CA THR A 281 -15.22 -11.24 -14.11
C THR A 281 -15.80 -10.89 -15.49
N ILE A 282 -14.93 -10.50 -16.41
CA ILE A 282 -15.29 -10.04 -17.75
C ILE A 282 -14.71 -11.01 -18.75
N ARG A 283 -15.59 -11.68 -19.53
CA ARG A 283 -15.17 -12.51 -20.68
C ARG A 283 -15.44 -11.78 -21.96
N PHE A 284 -14.51 -11.88 -22.87
CA PHE A 284 -14.57 -11.22 -24.17
C PHE A 284 -13.96 -12.11 -25.26
N SER A 285 -14.37 -11.87 -26.49
CA SER A 285 -13.91 -12.61 -27.68
C SER A 285 -14.00 -11.73 -28.92
N SER A 286 -13.12 -11.91 -29.86
CA SER A 286 -13.22 -11.33 -31.21
C SER A 286 -14.23 -12.08 -32.11
N LEU A 287 -14.80 -13.18 -31.61
CA LEU A 287 -15.68 -14.07 -32.37
C LEU A 287 -15.03 -14.56 -33.69
N ASP A 288 -13.71 -14.79 -33.63
CA ASP A 288 -12.99 -15.41 -34.72
C ASP A 288 -13.19 -16.92 -34.63
N TYR A 289 -14.13 -17.42 -35.42
CA TYR A 289 -14.47 -18.86 -35.45
C TYR A 289 -13.58 -19.64 -36.42
N ALA A 290 -12.87 -18.94 -37.33
CA ALA A 290 -12.00 -19.59 -38.28
C ALA A 290 -10.66 -19.99 -37.68
N HIS A 291 -10.11 -19.12 -36.84
CA HIS A 291 -8.80 -19.34 -36.22
C HIS A 291 -8.79 -18.88 -34.73
N PRO A 292 -9.60 -19.48 -33.88
CA PRO A 292 -9.76 -19.04 -32.50
C PRO A 292 -8.46 -19.15 -31.68
N SER A 293 -7.60 -20.11 -32.02
CA SER A 293 -6.30 -20.34 -31.38
C SER A 293 -5.23 -19.31 -31.74
N HIS A 294 -5.42 -18.56 -32.81
CA HIS A 294 -4.45 -17.57 -33.33
C HIS A 294 -4.71 -16.14 -32.84
N THR A 295 -5.84 -15.92 -32.20
CA THR A 295 -6.18 -14.59 -31.68
C THR A 295 -5.58 -14.40 -30.30
N THR A 296 -4.75 -13.39 -30.16
CA THR A 296 -4.22 -12.94 -28.86
C THR A 296 -5.02 -11.74 -28.39
N TYR A 297 -5.15 -11.63 -27.07
CA TYR A 297 -5.89 -10.55 -26.46
C TYR A 297 -5.01 -9.78 -25.50
N ARG A 298 -5.28 -8.48 -25.36
CA ARG A 298 -4.77 -7.68 -24.26
C ARG A 298 -5.87 -6.84 -23.66
N TYR A 299 -5.77 -6.60 -22.37
CA TYR A 299 -6.75 -5.80 -21.65
C TYR A 299 -6.09 -4.97 -20.56
N ARG A 300 -6.78 -3.93 -20.13
CA ARG A 300 -6.41 -3.12 -18.96
C ARG A 300 -7.65 -2.47 -18.36
N LEU A 301 -7.54 -2.07 -17.10
CA LEU A 301 -8.57 -1.31 -16.40
C LEU A 301 -8.02 0.06 -16.02
N ARG A 302 -8.23 1.07 -16.89
CA ARG A 302 -7.81 2.44 -16.62
C ARG A 302 -8.51 2.98 -15.39
N GLY A 303 -7.76 3.67 -14.54
CA GLY A 303 -8.20 4.09 -13.20
C GLY A 303 -7.74 3.15 -12.09
N LEU A 304 -7.34 1.91 -12.41
CA LEU A 304 -6.65 0.99 -11.53
C LEU A 304 -5.19 0.78 -11.97
N GLU A 305 -5.00 0.57 -13.28
CA GLU A 305 -3.71 0.26 -13.90
C GLU A 305 -3.66 0.84 -15.32
N ASP A 306 -2.49 1.27 -15.76
CA ASP A 306 -2.28 1.81 -17.12
C ASP A 306 -1.59 0.80 -18.06
N GLU A 307 -0.98 -0.24 -17.51
CA GLU A 307 -0.30 -1.27 -18.28
C GLU A 307 -1.27 -2.25 -18.92
N TRP A 308 -0.88 -2.76 -20.11
CA TRP A 308 -1.63 -3.78 -20.82
C TRP A 308 -1.25 -5.17 -20.30
N HIS A 309 -2.24 -5.94 -19.91
CA HIS A 309 -2.11 -7.36 -19.59
C HIS A 309 -2.42 -8.20 -20.81
N SER A 310 -1.57 -9.20 -21.06
CA SER A 310 -1.85 -10.23 -22.05
C SER A 310 -2.84 -11.24 -21.50
N ALA A 311 -3.88 -11.56 -22.24
CA ALA A 311 -4.78 -12.65 -21.88
C ALA A 311 -4.48 -13.84 -22.79
N ASP A 312 -4.14 -14.96 -22.18
CA ASP A 312 -4.05 -16.23 -22.90
C ASP A 312 -5.46 -16.71 -23.21
N GLY A 313 -5.89 -16.46 -24.45
CA GLY A 313 -7.19 -16.89 -24.93
C GLY A 313 -7.20 -18.39 -25.18
N THR A 314 -7.72 -19.17 -24.25
CA THR A 314 -7.98 -20.58 -24.51
C THR A 314 -9.21 -20.66 -25.44
N ILE A 315 -9.01 -21.15 -26.67
CA ILE A 315 -10.11 -21.34 -27.65
C ILE A 315 -10.86 -20.03 -27.99
N GLY A 316 -10.11 -18.93 -28.20
CA GLY A 316 -10.69 -17.67 -28.67
C GLY A 316 -11.52 -16.89 -27.63
N LEU A 317 -11.50 -17.30 -26.36
CA LEU A 317 -12.13 -16.63 -25.25
C LEU A 317 -11.05 -16.12 -24.28
N ALA A 318 -11.14 -14.87 -23.90
CA ALA A 318 -10.28 -14.28 -22.90
C ALA A 318 -11.08 -13.84 -21.67
N GLU A 319 -10.46 -13.90 -20.51
CA GLU A 319 -11.08 -13.55 -19.24
C GLU A 319 -10.20 -12.56 -18.46
N ALA A 320 -10.84 -11.53 -17.92
CA ALA A 320 -10.24 -10.58 -16.98
C ALA A 320 -10.98 -10.67 -15.65
N ASP A 321 -10.26 -10.90 -14.57
CA ASP A 321 -10.83 -11.05 -13.22
C ASP A 321 -10.27 -9.97 -12.28
N TYR A 322 -11.16 -9.11 -11.77
CA TYR A 322 -10.85 -8.01 -10.88
C TYR A 322 -11.53 -8.20 -9.54
N LYS A 323 -10.72 -8.45 -8.51
CA LYS A 323 -11.20 -8.69 -7.14
C LYS A 323 -11.13 -7.43 -6.30
N ALA A 324 -12.19 -7.16 -5.55
CA ALA A 324 -12.26 -6.11 -4.54
C ALA A 324 -11.90 -4.71 -5.08
N LEU A 325 -12.45 -4.32 -6.23
CA LEU A 325 -12.24 -3.00 -6.80
C LEU A 325 -12.67 -1.90 -5.82
N PRO A 326 -11.82 -0.89 -5.56
CA PRO A 326 -12.19 0.24 -4.74
C PRO A 326 -13.30 1.09 -5.39
N PRO A 327 -14.04 1.89 -4.62
CA PRO A 327 -14.95 2.87 -5.21
C PRO A 327 -14.22 3.86 -6.11
N GLY A 328 -14.71 4.04 -7.34
CA GLY A 328 -14.07 4.87 -8.35
C GLY A 328 -14.71 4.75 -9.71
N GLU A 329 -14.16 5.47 -10.67
CA GLU A 329 -14.53 5.40 -12.07
C GLU A 329 -13.41 4.71 -12.85
N TYR A 330 -13.78 3.69 -13.62
CA TYR A 330 -12.88 2.84 -14.36
C TYR A 330 -13.32 2.74 -15.81
N VAL A 331 -12.35 2.51 -16.69
CA VAL A 331 -12.61 2.19 -18.10
C VAL A 331 -11.88 0.89 -18.41
N PHE A 332 -12.64 -0.18 -18.60
CA PHE A 332 -12.10 -1.44 -19.10
C PHE A 332 -11.87 -1.31 -20.61
N GLU A 333 -10.65 -1.60 -21.05
CA GLU A 333 -10.25 -1.60 -22.44
C GLU A 333 -9.70 -2.96 -22.83
N THR A 334 -10.13 -3.49 -23.97
CA THR A 334 -9.57 -4.73 -24.53
C THR A 334 -9.40 -4.61 -26.03
N GLN A 335 -8.38 -5.28 -26.55
CA GLN A 335 -8.06 -5.38 -27.97
C GLN A 335 -7.72 -6.81 -28.32
N ALA A 336 -7.98 -7.19 -29.56
CA ALA A 336 -7.55 -8.46 -30.14
C ALA A 336 -6.48 -8.21 -31.21
N ALA A 337 -5.53 -9.12 -31.31
CA ALA A 337 -4.58 -9.16 -32.42
C ALA A 337 -4.61 -10.53 -33.08
N SER A 338 -4.50 -10.52 -34.39
CA SER A 338 -4.29 -11.74 -35.19
C SER A 338 -2.76 -12.02 -35.27
N THR A 339 -2.41 -13.07 -36.00
CA THR A 339 -1.04 -13.44 -36.30
C THR A 339 -0.23 -12.36 -37.04
N SER A 340 -0.88 -11.35 -37.60
CA SER A 340 -0.19 -10.19 -38.21
C SER A 340 0.48 -9.29 -37.17
N GLY A 341 0.11 -9.42 -35.90
CA GLY A 341 0.57 -8.54 -34.82
C GLY A 341 -0.12 -7.19 -34.77
N GLU A 342 -1.06 -6.90 -35.70
CA GLU A 342 -1.87 -5.68 -35.68
C GLU A 342 -2.98 -5.80 -34.65
N TRP A 343 -3.11 -4.78 -33.80
CA TRP A 343 -4.16 -4.71 -32.80
C TRP A 343 -5.43 -4.10 -33.36
N SER A 344 -6.57 -4.66 -33.01
CA SER A 344 -7.89 -4.10 -33.32
C SER A 344 -8.11 -2.75 -32.64
N GLY A 345 -9.18 -2.05 -33.03
CA GLY A 345 -9.72 -0.96 -32.20
C GLY A 345 -10.06 -1.46 -30.79
N PRO A 346 -9.96 -0.61 -29.76
CA PRO A 346 -10.30 -1.02 -28.39
C PRO A 346 -11.82 -1.13 -28.21
N LEU A 347 -12.28 -2.19 -27.55
CA LEU A 347 -13.57 -2.21 -26.88
C LEU A 347 -13.41 -1.46 -25.55
N THR A 348 -14.30 -0.51 -25.28
CA THR A 348 -14.30 0.28 -24.05
C THR A 348 -15.59 0.08 -23.27
N VAL A 349 -15.48 -0.17 -21.95
CA VAL A 349 -16.61 -0.31 -21.04
C VAL A 349 -16.38 0.59 -19.83
N GLN A 350 -17.29 1.54 -19.62
CA GLN A 350 -17.25 2.41 -18.46
C GLN A 350 -17.82 1.69 -17.24
N ILE A 351 -17.08 1.65 -16.15
CA ILE A 351 -17.45 0.98 -14.89
C ILE A 351 -17.33 1.98 -13.76
N THR A 352 -18.42 2.22 -13.04
CA THR A 352 -18.47 3.11 -11.89
C THR A 352 -18.85 2.31 -10.64
N ILE A 353 -17.98 2.27 -9.65
CA ILE A 353 -18.27 1.69 -8.33
C ILE A 353 -18.57 2.81 -7.36
N ARG A 354 -19.83 2.88 -6.90
CA ARG A 354 -20.29 3.91 -5.98
C ARG A 354 -19.67 3.72 -4.61
N PRO A 355 -19.18 4.78 -3.97
CA PRO A 355 -18.69 4.68 -2.60
C PRO A 355 -19.82 4.34 -1.62
N PRO A 356 -19.53 3.63 -0.52
CA PRO A 356 -20.50 3.40 0.54
C PRO A 356 -20.94 4.74 1.16
N PHE A 357 -22.16 4.77 1.70
CA PHE A 357 -22.76 6.00 2.22
C PHE A 357 -21.88 6.70 3.28
N TRP A 358 -21.11 5.93 4.06
CA TRP A 358 -20.22 6.47 5.11
C TRP A 358 -18.93 7.12 4.56
N LEU A 359 -18.58 6.91 3.28
CA LEU A 359 -17.46 7.56 2.59
C LEU A 359 -17.88 8.76 1.75
N THR A 360 -19.18 9.03 1.64
CA THR A 360 -19.71 10.18 0.89
C THR A 360 -19.31 11.50 1.56
N TRP A 361 -19.30 12.59 0.79
CA TRP A 361 -18.89 13.91 1.29
C TRP A 361 -19.73 14.38 2.49
N TRP A 362 -21.05 14.12 2.46
CA TRP A 362 -21.95 14.50 3.56
C TRP A 362 -21.72 13.65 4.82
N ALA A 363 -21.36 12.36 4.70
CA ALA A 363 -21.01 11.53 5.83
C ALA A 363 -19.70 12.00 6.48
N LYS A 364 -18.69 12.38 5.68
CA LYS A 364 -17.46 13.00 6.16
C LYS A 364 -17.75 14.33 6.88
N ALA A 365 -18.64 15.16 6.33
CA ALA A 365 -19.08 16.40 6.97
C ALA A 365 -19.80 16.12 8.32
N LEU A 366 -20.63 15.08 8.38
CA LEU A 366 -21.27 14.65 9.63
C LEU A 366 -20.25 14.18 10.67
N TYR A 367 -19.24 13.40 10.26
CA TYR A 367 -18.18 12.95 11.18
C TYR A 367 -17.35 14.11 11.72
N THR A 368 -17.02 15.09 10.89
CA THR A 368 -16.31 16.29 11.36
C THR A 368 -17.14 17.09 12.34
N LEU A 369 -18.45 17.24 12.08
CA LEU A 369 -19.38 17.92 12.99
C LEU A 369 -19.49 17.18 14.32
N LEU A 370 -19.65 15.86 14.31
CA LEU A 370 -19.69 15.04 15.52
C LEU A 370 -18.37 15.12 16.30
N LEU A 371 -17.24 15.11 15.62
CA LEU A 371 -15.94 15.28 16.25
C LEU A 371 -15.80 16.66 16.90
N CYS A 372 -16.20 17.73 16.20
CA CYS A 372 -16.22 19.07 16.76
C CYS A 372 -17.14 19.18 17.98
N ALA A 373 -18.35 18.61 17.91
CA ALA A 373 -19.28 18.56 19.03
C ALA A 373 -18.68 17.78 20.23
N PHE A 374 -18.03 16.67 19.97
CA PHE A 374 -17.36 15.87 21.01
C PHE A 374 -16.22 16.65 21.67
N VAL A 375 -15.39 17.33 20.88
CA VAL A 375 -14.29 18.19 21.40
C VAL A 375 -14.89 19.34 22.22
N ALA A 376 -15.92 20.00 21.72
CA ALA A 376 -16.63 21.06 22.45
C ALA A 376 -17.23 20.53 23.77
N PHE A 377 -17.80 19.33 23.76
CA PHE A 377 -18.30 18.67 24.97
C PHE A 377 -17.18 18.40 25.97
N LEU A 378 -16.05 17.84 25.53
CA LEU A 378 -14.89 17.61 26.41
C LEU A 378 -14.35 18.93 26.97
N LEU A 379 -14.30 19.97 26.14
CA LEU A 379 -13.85 21.30 26.56
C LEU A 379 -14.79 21.89 27.63
N THR A 380 -16.11 21.76 27.43
CA THR A 380 -17.09 22.22 28.44
C THR A 380 -16.96 21.45 29.74
N LEU A 381 -16.76 20.14 29.70
CA LEU A 381 -16.49 19.32 30.89
C LEU A 381 -15.18 19.75 31.59
N TYR A 382 -14.14 19.97 30.82
CA TYR A 382 -12.86 20.46 31.35
C TYR A 382 -13.01 21.83 32.04
N LEU A 383 -13.69 22.78 31.36
CA LEU A 383 -13.96 24.11 31.91
C LEU A 383 -14.83 24.06 33.15
N LYS A 384 -15.87 23.20 33.17
CA LYS A 384 -16.69 22.98 34.38
C LYS A 384 -15.87 22.44 35.55
N ARG A 385 -15.01 21.43 35.29
CA ARG A 385 -14.09 20.89 36.31
C ARG A 385 -13.13 21.95 36.82
N LYS A 386 -12.54 22.75 35.93
CA LYS A 386 -11.61 23.82 36.29
C LYS A 386 -12.30 24.93 37.09
N LYS A 387 -13.53 25.32 36.71
CA LYS A 387 -14.34 26.26 37.50
C LYS A 387 -14.69 25.70 38.89
N ALA A 388 -15.10 24.44 38.99
CA ALA A 388 -15.38 23.80 40.28
C ALA A 388 -14.15 23.71 41.17
N ALA A 389 -12.96 23.46 40.60
CA ALA A 389 -11.71 23.45 41.36
C ALA A 389 -11.33 24.85 41.88
N LEU A 390 -11.51 25.90 41.02
CA LEU A 390 -11.27 27.30 41.41
C LEU A 390 -12.23 27.77 42.52
N VAL A 391 -13.50 27.37 42.46
CA VAL A 391 -14.49 27.69 43.51
C VAL A 391 -14.07 27.04 44.81
N ARG A 392 -13.69 25.75 44.81
CA ARG A 392 -13.26 25.05 46.03
C ARG A 392 -11.99 25.68 46.64
N GLU A 393 -11.03 26.10 45.82
CA GLU A 393 -9.84 26.76 46.28
C GLU A 393 -10.15 28.11 46.89
N ASN A 394 -11.07 28.88 46.31
CA ASN A 394 -11.52 30.17 46.83
C ASN A 394 -12.28 30.00 48.15
N ASP A 395 -13.20 29.02 48.24
CA ASP A 395 -13.91 28.71 49.49
C ASP A 395 -12.96 28.28 50.61
N SER A 396 -11.92 27.50 50.28
CA SER A 396 -10.88 27.12 51.24
C SER A 396 -10.11 28.32 51.78
N ARG A 397 -9.73 29.27 50.92
CA ARG A 397 -9.05 30.52 51.33
C ARG A 397 -9.94 31.40 52.21
N VAL A 398 -11.22 31.50 51.88
CA VAL A 398 -12.16 32.26 52.68
C VAL A 398 -12.31 31.64 54.06
N ASN A 399 -12.43 30.33 54.17
CA ASN A 399 -12.54 29.63 55.46
C ASN A 399 -11.30 29.81 56.30
N GLN A 400 -10.11 29.73 55.72
CA GLN A 400 -8.82 29.98 56.46
C GLN A 400 -8.75 31.41 57.02
N LEU A 401 -9.25 32.39 56.26
CA LEU A 401 -9.31 33.79 56.74
C LEU A 401 -10.32 33.93 57.91
N PHE A 402 -11.42 33.20 57.87
CA PHE A 402 -12.38 33.19 59.00
C PHE A 402 -11.76 32.58 60.24
N GLU A 403 -11.12 31.42 60.13
CA GLU A 403 -10.45 30.77 61.28
C GLU A 403 -9.35 31.67 61.91
N MET A 404 -8.50 32.27 61.09
CA MET A 404 -7.46 33.18 61.60
C MET A 404 -8.05 34.40 62.32
N ARG A 405 -9.20 34.91 61.88
CA ARG A 405 -9.89 36.02 62.54
C ARG A 405 -10.53 35.60 63.87
N GLU A 406 -11.07 34.41 63.96
CA GLU A 406 -11.59 33.88 65.20
C GLU A 406 -10.47 33.63 66.24
N GLU A 407 -9.33 33.08 65.80
CA GLU A 407 -8.18 32.90 66.67
C GLU A 407 -7.63 34.23 67.20
N ALA A 408 -7.53 35.25 66.34
CA ALA A 408 -7.11 36.58 66.78
C ALA A 408 -8.05 37.18 67.82
N ARG A 409 -9.37 36.96 67.65
CA ARG A 409 -10.39 37.38 68.61
C ARG A 409 -10.26 36.65 69.96
N HIS A 410 -10.06 35.33 69.92
CA HIS A 410 -9.88 34.54 71.12
C HIS A 410 -8.59 34.93 71.88
N GLN A 411 -7.48 35.16 71.18
CA GLN A 411 -6.23 35.60 71.78
C GLN A 411 -6.34 36.98 72.42
N PHE A 412 -7.07 37.92 71.81
CA PHE A 412 -7.34 39.23 72.40
C PHE A 412 -8.16 39.11 73.72
N ALA A 413 -9.14 38.20 73.72
CA ALA A 413 -9.95 37.98 74.90
C ALA A 413 -9.16 37.31 76.09
N ALA A 414 -8.29 36.34 75.75
CA ALA A 414 -7.62 35.51 76.74
C ALA A 414 -6.29 36.11 77.33
N SER A 415 -5.60 36.98 76.61
CA SER A 415 -4.32 37.48 77.02
C SER A 415 -4.39 38.72 77.95
N THR A 416 -3.68 38.73 79.06
CA THR A 416 -3.56 39.87 79.97
C THR A 416 -2.63 40.95 79.38
N ASN A 417 -1.78 40.61 78.42
CA ASN A 417 -0.88 41.54 77.72
C ASN A 417 -1.32 41.61 76.21
N VAL A 418 -1.53 42.81 75.69
CA VAL A 418 -1.97 43.01 74.29
C VAL A 418 -0.77 43.17 73.41
N ASP A 419 -0.41 42.11 72.64
CA ASP A 419 0.66 42.12 71.64
C ASP A 419 0.09 42.43 70.24
N PRO A 420 0.49 43.57 69.66
CA PRO A 420 -0.03 43.96 68.35
C PRO A 420 0.23 42.91 67.20
N LYS A 421 1.37 42.20 67.31
CA LYS A 421 1.75 41.18 66.31
C LYS A 421 0.86 39.92 66.33
N LYS A 422 0.15 39.66 67.45
CA LYS A 422 -0.73 38.52 67.62
C LYS A 422 -2.20 38.85 67.30
N ILE A 423 -2.49 40.12 67.14
CA ILE A 423 -3.85 40.61 66.94
C ILE A 423 -4.12 41.04 65.48
N GLY A 424 -3.11 41.60 64.83
CA GLY A 424 -3.22 41.99 63.42
C GLY A 424 -3.03 40.82 62.48
N LEU A 425 -3.93 40.69 61.50
CA LEU A 425 -3.87 39.65 60.47
C LEU A 425 -2.98 40.02 59.29
N ASN A 426 -2.65 41.30 59.17
CA ASN A 426 -1.77 41.83 58.15
C ASN A 426 -0.95 43.02 58.74
N PRO A 427 0.16 43.42 58.08
CA PRO A 427 1.03 44.49 58.60
C PRO A 427 0.32 45.82 58.83
N GLU A 428 -0.72 46.14 58.06
CA GLU A 428 -1.47 47.38 58.25
C GLU A 428 -2.34 47.32 59.52
N GLU A 429 -2.93 46.17 59.81
CA GLU A 429 -3.74 45.94 60.99
C GLU A 429 -2.89 45.92 62.25
N GLU A 430 -1.66 45.32 62.18
CA GLU A 430 -0.68 45.35 63.27
C GLU A 430 -0.31 46.79 63.65
N VAL A 431 0.02 47.61 62.62
CA VAL A 431 0.33 49.03 62.81
C VAL A 431 -0.82 49.80 63.39
N LEU A 432 -2.05 49.49 62.96
CA LEU A 432 -3.25 50.16 63.52
C LEU A 432 -3.48 49.78 64.97
N VAL A 433 -3.39 48.49 65.33
CA VAL A 433 -3.54 48.04 66.70
C VAL A 433 -2.48 48.64 67.60
N ALA A 434 -1.23 48.70 67.12
CA ALA A 434 -0.11 49.35 67.90
C ALA A 434 -0.37 50.84 68.16
N LYS A 435 -0.88 51.56 67.16
CA LYS A 435 -1.29 52.96 67.31
C LYS A 435 -2.45 53.15 68.33
N LEU A 436 -3.49 52.27 68.21
CA LEU A 436 -4.58 52.29 69.15
C LEU A 436 -4.18 52.02 70.57
N LEU A 437 -3.33 51.03 70.83
CA LEU A 437 -2.81 50.71 72.13
C LEU A 437 -1.97 51.87 72.67
N LYS A 438 -1.07 52.44 71.89
CA LYS A 438 -0.24 53.56 72.24
C LYS A 438 -1.07 54.79 72.65
N ALA A 439 -2.13 55.10 71.91
CA ALA A 439 -3.03 56.20 72.17
C ALA A 439 -3.81 55.99 73.48
N ILE A 440 -4.34 54.78 73.71
CA ILE A 440 -5.08 54.45 74.95
C ILE A 440 -4.14 54.45 76.15
N GLU A 441 -2.92 53.93 76.02
CA GLU A 441 -1.91 53.93 77.12
C GLU A 441 -1.50 55.34 77.51
N ALA A 442 -1.35 56.24 76.54
CA ALA A 442 -0.99 57.63 76.81
C ALA A 442 -2.07 58.37 77.61
N HIS A 443 -3.32 57.95 77.48
CA HIS A 443 -4.45 58.59 78.19
C HIS A 443 -5.21 57.61 79.09
N ILE A 444 -4.52 56.58 79.60
CA ILE A 444 -5.11 55.48 80.36
C ILE A 444 -5.85 55.91 81.61
N ALA A 445 -5.36 56.97 82.31
CA ALA A 445 -5.92 57.52 83.57
C ALA A 445 -7.01 58.59 83.30
N ASP A 446 -7.18 59.04 82.07
CA ASP A 446 -8.18 60.05 81.75
C ASP A 446 -9.55 59.41 81.57
N GLU A 447 -10.49 59.71 82.52
CA GLU A 447 -11.84 59.14 82.47
C GLU A 447 -12.67 59.59 81.26
N ASP A 448 -12.43 60.82 80.76
CA ASP A 448 -13.11 61.41 79.66
C ASP A 448 -12.55 60.96 78.30
N TYR A 449 -11.41 60.24 78.27
CA TYR A 449 -10.85 59.72 77.00
C TYR A 449 -11.77 58.62 76.41
N GLY A 450 -12.50 59.06 75.44
CA GLY A 450 -13.53 58.20 74.73
C GLY A 450 -13.18 57.86 73.34
N VAL A 451 -14.19 57.30 72.64
CA VAL A 451 -14.05 56.82 71.25
C VAL A 451 -13.75 57.97 70.28
N GLU A 452 -14.21 59.20 70.55
CA GLU A 452 -13.99 60.36 69.70
C GLU A 452 -12.52 60.82 69.75
N GLN A 453 -11.94 60.92 70.96
CA GLN A 453 -10.53 61.23 71.18
C GLN A 453 -9.63 60.17 70.54
N LEU A 454 -9.92 58.88 70.80
CA LEU A 454 -9.17 57.79 70.24
C LEU A 454 -9.17 57.84 68.66
N ALA A 455 -10.29 58.16 68.05
CA ALA A 455 -10.40 58.25 66.60
C ALA A 455 -9.53 59.43 66.05
N ILE A 456 -9.49 60.55 66.76
CA ILE A 456 -8.66 61.72 66.43
C ILE A 456 -7.17 61.31 66.54
N ASP A 457 -6.75 60.69 67.64
CA ASP A 457 -5.32 60.33 67.89
C ASP A 457 -4.76 59.31 66.86
N VAL A 458 -5.61 58.45 66.34
CA VAL A 458 -5.22 57.47 65.27
C VAL A 458 -5.52 57.97 63.86
N ALA A 459 -5.97 59.18 63.70
CA ALA A 459 -6.33 59.83 62.44
C ALA A 459 -7.38 59.08 61.62
N LEU A 460 -8.42 58.54 62.28
CA LEU A 460 -9.53 57.85 61.67
C LEU A 460 -10.84 58.54 62.00
N SER A 461 -11.84 58.45 61.09
CA SER A 461 -13.18 58.82 61.46
C SER A 461 -13.79 57.80 62.48
N ARG A 462 -14.72 58.23 63.32
CA ARG A 462 -15.40 57.38 64.31
C ARG A 462 -16.03 56.15 63.64
N THR A 463 -16.66 56.33 62.45
CA THR A 463 -17.24 55.23 61.67
C THR A 463 -16.18 54.28 61.16
N SER A 464 -15.07 54.81 60.63
CA SER A 464 -13.97 53.96 60.13
C SER A 464 -13.31 53.16 61.27
N LEU A 465 -13.10 53.78 62.41
CA LEU A 465 -12.57 53.10 63.60
C LEU A 465 -13.54 51.99 64.07
N TYR A 466 -14.83 52.24 64.07
CA TYR A 466 -15.86 51.24 64.43
C TYR A 466 -15.84 50.05 63.46
N VAL A 467 -15.86 50.30 62.15
CA VAL A 467 -15.86 49.26 61.12
C VAL A 467 -14.56 48.43 61.18
N LYS A 468 -13.40 49.08 61.30
CA LYS A 468 -12.12 48.38 61.37
C LYS A 468 -11.98 47.52 62.62
N LEU A 469 -12.27 48.01 63.79
CA LEU A 469 -12.21 47.24 65.03
C LEU A 469 -13.23 46.10 65.07
N ARG A 470 -14.45 46.35 64.54
CA ARG A 470 -15.47 45.32 64.44
C ARG A 470 -15.11 44.22 63.45
N ASN A 471 -14.50 44.57 62.30
CA ASN A 471 -14.03 43.59 61.32
C ASN A 471 -12.81 42.80 61.80
N MET A 472 -11.91 43.44 62.54
CA MET A 472 -10.68 42.79 63.04
C MET A 472 -10.96 41.93 64.30
N LEU A 473 -11.59 42.51 65.28
CA LEU A 473 -11.68 41.91 66.62
C LEU A 473 -13.13 41.57 67.01
N GLY A 474 -14.11 41.97 66.24
CA GLY A 474 -15.52 41.74 66.53
C GLY A 474 -16.09 42.58 67.67
N ILE A 475 -15.34 43.57 68.20
CA ILE A 475 -15.73 44.40 69.34
C ILE A 475 -15.87 45.86 68.95
N SER A 476 -16.63 46.59 69.75
CA SER A 476 -16.78 48.04 69.55
C SER A 476 -15.51 48.80 70.02
N PRO A 477 -15.23 50.02 69.50
CA PRO A 477 -14.14 50.86 70.00
C PRO A 477 -14.23 51.17 71.50
N ALA A 478 -15.45 51.35 72.00
CA ALA A 478 -15.68 51.55 73.42
C ALA A 478 -15.31 50.32 74.26
N ASP A 479 -15.66 49.11 73.76
CA ASP A 479 -15.27 47.87 74.41
C ASP A 479 -13.73 47.65 74.35
N PHE A 480 -13.10 48.05 73.21
CA PHE A 480 -11.67 47.96 73.07
C PHE A 480 -10.93 48.83 74.10
N ILE A 481 -11.31 50.11 74.25
CA ILE A 481 -10.74 51.00 75.29
C ILE A 481 -10.96 50.36 76.64
N ARG A 482 -12.14 49.92 76.98
CA ARG A 482 -12.50 49.31 78.25
C ARG A 482 -11.66 48.05 78.49
N ASN A 483 -11.54 47.19 77.53
CA ASN A 483 -10.75 45.96 77.66
C ASN A 483 -9.26 46.23 77.90
N VAL A 484 -8.66 47.22 77.22
CA VAL A 484 -7.26 47.63 77.43
C VAL A 484 -7.10 48.20 78.85
N ARG A 485 -8.01 49.06 79.30
CA ARG A 485 -7.99 49.60 80.68
C ARG A 485 -8.09 48.50 81.73
N LEU A 486 -9.00 47.51 81.56
CA LEU A 486 -9.13 46.40 82.50
C LEU A 486 -7.91 45.48 82.52
N LYS A 487 -7.34 45.23 81.34
CA LYS A 487 -6.07 44.45 81.24
C LYS A 487 -4.88 45.18 81.96
N ARG A 488 -4.84 46.50 81.78
CA ARG A 488 -3.83 47.30 82.50
C ARG A 488 -4.07 47.32 84.04
N ALA A 489 -5.34 47.32 84.42
CA ALA A 489 -5.70 47.21 85.83
C ALA A 489 -5.26 45.87 86.46
N ALA A 490 -5.44 44.77 85.74
CA ALA A 490 -5.00 43.44 86.14
C ALA A 490 -3.47 43.41 86.35
N GLN A 491 -2.71 44.01 85.42
CA GLN A 491 -1.25 44.15 85.56
C GLN A 491 -0.85 44.95 86.80
N LEU A 492 -1.53 46.09 87.01
CA LEU A 492 -1.28 46.93 88.18
C LEU A 492 -1.57 46.21 89.50
N LEU A 493 -2.64 45.43 89.54
CA LEU A 493 -3.03 44.63 90.72
C LEU A 493 -1.99 43.51 91.04
N THR A 494 -1.34 42.97 90.02
CA THR A 494 -0.36 41.92 90.13
C THR A 494 1.01 42.50 90.54
N VAL A 495 1.43 43.60 89.88
CA VAL A 495 2.77 44.19 90.08
C VAL A 495 2.82 45.01 91.38
N ASN A 496 1.74 45.66 91.75
CA ASN A 496 1.68 46.53 92.96
C ASN A 496 0.56 46.13 93.92
N PRO A 497 0.68 45.08 94.69
CA PRO A 497 -0.38 44.56 95.55
C PRO A 497 -0.81 45.56 96.67
N ASN A 498 -0.06 46.58 96.99
CA ASN A 498 -0.33 47.58 98.01
C ASN A 498 -1.28 48.72 97.56
N LEU A 499 -1.56 48.85 96.24
CA LEU A 499 -2.47 49.88 95.79
C LEU A 499 -3.93 49.57 96.19
N SER A 500 -4.67 50.55 96.68
CA SER A 500 -6.12 50.35 96.92
C SER A 500 -6.88 50.13 95.64
N ILE A 501 -7.98 49.38 95.68
CA ILE A 501 -8.88 49.15 94.49
C ILE A 501 -9.35 50.49 93.95
N ASN A 502 -9.59 51.47 94.81
CA ASN A 502 -9.95 52.82 94.42
C ASN A 502 -8.80 53.52 93.61
N GLU A 503 -7.56 53.41 94.07
CA GLU A 503 -6.40 53.96 93.36
C GLU A 503 -6.15 53.29 92.01
N VAL A 504 -6.32 51.97 91.90
CA VAL A 504 -6.22 51.26 90.64
C VAL A 504 -7.31 51.72 89.67
N SER A 505 -8.58 51.84 90.18
CA SER A 505 -9.69 52.32 89.35
C SER A 505 -9.43 53.71 88.74
N ILE A 506 -8.92 54.65 89.52
CA ILE A 506 -8.57 56.00 89.08
C ILE A 506 -7.40 55.98 88.10
N ARG A 507 -6.37 55.21 88.35
CA ARG A 507 -5.14 55.09 87.50
C ARG A 507 -5.45 54.47 86.11
N VAL A 508 -6.55 53.75 86.00
CA VAL A 508 -6.93 53.16 84.72
C VAL A 508 -8.21 53.85 84.10
N GLY A 509 -8.56 55.05 84.61
CA GLY A 509 -9.55 55.91 84.02
C GLY A 509 -11.00 55.44 84.15
N PHE A 510 -11.37 54.81 85.29
CA PHE A 510 -12.75 54.54 85.64
C PHE A 510 -13.30 55.59 86.58
N SER A 511 -14.41 56.18 86.26
CA SER A 511 -15.07 57.24 87.06
C SER A 511 -15.55 56.78 88.44
N THR A 512 -15.90 55.51 88.58
CA THR A 512 -16.30 54.95 89.87
C THR A 512 -15.74 53.58 90.14
N PRO A 513 -15.22 53.27 91.37
CA PRO A 513 -14.73 51.94 91.74
C PRO A 513 -15.74 50.84 91.65
N ARG A 514 -16.98 51.17 91.74
CA ARG A 514 -18.11 50.23 91.62
C ARG A 514 -18.26 49.75 90.11
N ASN A 515 -18.23 50.68 89.18
CA ASN A 515 -18.29 50.36 87.74
C ASN A 515 -17.04 49.54 87.36
N PHE A 516 -15.85 49.97 87.83
CA PHE A 516 -14.56 49.24 87.64
C PHE A 516 -14.70 47.79 88.11
N SER A 517 -15.10 47.56 89.36
CA SER A 517 -15.22 46.23 89.94
C SER A 517 -16.26 45.35 89.17
N THR A 518 -17.32 45.92 88.68
CA THR A 518 -18.35 45.22 87.94
C THR A 518 -17.77 44.79 86.56
N GLN A 519 -17.17 45.70 85.83
CA GLN A 519 -16.58 45.40 84.51
C GLN A 519 -15.36 44.47 84.61
N PHE A 520 -14.57 44.61 85.66
CA PHE A 520 -13.41 43.73 85.94
C PHE A 520 -13.87 42.28 86.24
N LYS A 521 -14.88 42.11 87.09
CA LYS A 521 -15.49 40.79 87.31
C LYS A 521 -16.07 40.19 86.07
N LYS A 522 -16.73 40.99 85.22
CA LYS A 522 -17.29 40.54 83.93
C LYS A 522 -16.21 40.03 82.95
N MET A 523 -15.02 40.66 83.01
CA MET A 523 -13.91 40.30 82.13
C MET A 523 -13.04 39.14 82.63
N PHE A 524 -12.74 39.14 83.92
CA PHE A 524 -11.79 38.19 84.54
C PHE A 524 -12.48 37.13 85.43
N GLY A 525 -13.76 37.18 85.60
CA GLY A 525 -14.55 36.21 86.39
C GLY A 525 -14.53 36.41 87.88
N VAL A 526 -13.55 37.16 88.41
CA VAL A 526 -13.29 37.41 89.84
C VAL A 526 -13.26 38.90 90.15
N LEU A 527 -13.53 39.27 91.42
CA LEU A 527 -13.43 40.67 91.84
C LEU A 527 -11.97 41.17 91.84
N PRO A 528 -11.70 42.50 91.67
CA PRO A 528 -10.35 43.04 91.73
C PRO A 528 -9.63 42.78 93.04
N SER A 529 -10.37 42.66 94.16
CA SER A 529 -9.84 42.31 95.46
C SER A 529 -9.37 40.85 95.58
N GLU A 530 -10.09 39.95 94.91
CA GLU A 530 -9.79 38.51 94.85
C GLU A 530 -8.63 38.23 93.90
N TYR A 531 -8.52 39.00 92.83
CA TYR A 531 -7.47 38.87 91.79
C TYR A 531 -6.06 39.12 92.38
N ARG A 532 -5.90 39.91 93.47
CA ARG A 532 -4.69 40.17 94.17
C ARG A 532 -4.10 38.95 94.93
N GLY A 533 -4.96 38.05 95.37
CA GLY A 533 -4.59 36.89 96.16
C GLY A 533 -4.35 35.60 95.35
N ALA A 534 -4.50 35.65 94.12
CA ALA A 534 -4.39 34.47 93.22
C ALA A 534 -3.02 34.51 92.49
N GLU A 535 -1.98 34.00 93.14
CA GLU A 535 -0.88 33.43 92.36
C GLU A 535 -1.41 32.26 91.56
N ASN A 536 -1.36 32.41 90.25
CA ASN A 536 -1.68 31.37 89.23
C ASN A 536 -3.14 30.88 89.15
N HIS A 537 -3.99 31.63 88.50
CA HIS A 537 -5.14 31.05 87.80
C HIS A 537 -5.16 31.47 86.36
N CYS A 538 -4.55 30.59 85.56
CA CYS A 538 -4.91 30.45 84.17
C CYS A 538 -6.37 29.87 84.12
N PRO A 539 -7.36 30.47 83.42
CA PRO A 539 -8.65 29.80 83.27
C PRO A 539 -8.48 28.65 82.28
N SER A 540 -8.27 27.45 82.80
CA SER A 540 -8.56 26.23 82.08
C SER A 540 -10.06 25.99 82.13
N ALA A 541 -10.73 26.33 81.08
CA ALA A 541 -12.09 25.83 80.79
C ALA A 541 -12.28 25.77 79.30
N ALA A 542 -11.84 24.71 78.71
CA ALA A 542 -12.42 24.08 77.55
C ALA A 542 -12.04 22.60 77.65
N MET A 543 -12.85 21.91 78.47
CA MET A 543 -12.89 20.46 78.46
C MET A 543 -13.59 20.00 77.19
N ASP A 544 -12.93 19.05 76.60
CA ASP A 544 -13.45 17.89 75.86
C ASP A 544 -14.82 17.95 75.19
N ALA A 545 -14.74 17.93 73.86
CA ALA A 545 -15.76 17.25 73.08
C ALA A 545 -15.06 16.60 71.86
N THR A 546 -14.22 15.60 72.16
CA THR A 546 -13.82 14.60 71.18
C THR A 546 -14.21 13.25 71.76
N GLU A 547 -15.47 12.92 71.57
CA GLU A 547 -15.99 11.56 71.50
C GLU A 547 -17.47 11.65 71.07
N CYS A 548 -17.73 11.44 69.78
CA CYS A 548 -18.79 10.67 69.23
C CYS A 548 -18.92 10.89 67.72
N LEU A 549 -18.72 9.81 67.10
CA LEU A 549 -19.10 9.36 65.74
C LEU A 549 -17.95 9.28 64.74
N ALA A 550 -17.62 8.10 64.68
CA ALA A 550 -17.45 6.97 63.80
C ALA A 550 -17.56 7.31 62.28
#